data_030bfba5fcc7e86f65e9bd6bcdd21b87
#
_entry.id   030bfba5fcc7e86f65e9bd6bcdd21b87
#
_cell.length_a   1.000
_cell.length_b   1.000
_cell.length_c   1.000
_cell.angle_alpha   90.00
_cell.angle_beta   90.00
_cell.angle_gamma   90.00
#
_symmetry.space_group_name_H-M   'P 1'
#
loop_
_entity.id
_entity.type
_entity.pdbx_description
1 polymer ?
#
loop_
_entity_poly.entity_id
_entity_poly.type
_entity_poly.pdbx_seq_one_letter_code
_entity_poly.pdbx_strand_id
1 'polypeptide(L)'
;MIKKIALASALAITAIYSTGCAVVRDQQTVGSHVDDATTTTQVKARFADDPNVSAMAIQVETLKGTVQLSGFAKSASERANAEAIARNVSGVKSVQNSISVRP
;
A
#
# COMPACT_ATOMS: atom_id res chain seq x y z
N MET A 1 -31.18 47.49 1.77
CA MET A 1 -31.02 46.72 0.54
C MET A 1 -29.62 46.22 0.36
N ILE A 2 -28.64 47.02 0.56
CA ILE A 2 -27.23 46.61 0.48
C ILE A 2 -26.92 45.52 1.49
N LYS A 3 -27.56 45.59 2.64
CA LYS A 3 -27.34 44.58 3.70
C LYS A 3 -27.70 43.15 3.27
N LYS A 4 -28.74 43.04 2.45
CA LYS A 4 -29.20 41.73 1.98
C LYS A 4 -28.17 41.06 1.08
N ILE A 5 -27.48 41.86 0.29
CA ILE A 5 -26.46 41.36 -0.62
C ILE A 5 -25.28 40.78 0.16
N ALA A 6 -24.92 41.47 1.23
CA ALA A 6 -23.82 40.99 2.08
C ALA A 6 -24.10 39.63 2.71
N LEU A 7 -25.34 39.40 3.10
CA LEU A 7 -25.73 38.12 3.67
C LEU A 7 -25.61 36.97 2.67
N ALA A 8 -25.99 37.22 1.44
CA ALA A 8 -25.89 36.21 0.41
C ALA A 8 -24.44 35.76 0.19
N SER A 9 -23.50 36.67 0.27
CA SER A 9 -22.08 36.35 0.13
C SER A 9 -21.59 35.41 1.24
N ALA A 10 -22.05 35.65 2.45
CA ALA A 10 -21.64 34.81 3.58
C ALA A 10 -22.09 33.37 3.41
N LEU A 11 -23.25 33.13 2.87
CA LEU A 11 -23.77 31.79 2.64
C LEU A 11 -22.93 31.03 1.62
N ALA A 12 -22.46 31.71 0.60
CA ALA A 12 -21.63 31.08 -0.42
C ALA A 12 -20.33 30.53 0.17
N ILE A 13 -19.74 31.26 1.08
CA ILE A 13 -18.49 30.84 1.73
C ILE A 13 -18.71 29.56 2.54
N THR A 14 -19.84 29.46 3.22
CA THR A 14 -20.14 28.28 4.02
C THR A 14 -20.17 26.99 3.19
N ALA A 15 -20.73 27.09 1.99
CA ALA A 15 -20.80 25.92 1.10
C ALA A 15 -19.42 25.38 0.72
N ILE A 16 -18.44 26.25 0.57
CA ILE A 16 -17.09 25.87 0.20
C ILE A 16 -16.45 25.02 1.29
N TYR A 17 -16.66 25.35 2.55
CA TYR A 17 -16.11 24.57 3.65
C TYR A 17 -16.67 23.16 3.69
N SER A 18 -17.93 22.97 3.38
CA SER A 18 -18.54 21.64 3.35
C SER A 18 -17.87 20.75 2.30
N THR A 19 -17.54 21.32 1.15
CA THR A 19 -16.84 20.59 0.10
C THR A 19 -15.46 20.11 0.55
N GLY A 20 -14.75 20.96 1.30
CA GLY A 20 -13.45 20.59 1.83
C GLY A 20 -13.49 19.37 2.72
N CYS A 21 -14.50 19.23 3.56
CA CYS A 21 -14.63 18.07 4.42
C CYS A 21 -14.81 16.77 3.62
N ALA A 22 -15.56 16.81 2.55
CA ALA A 22 -15.76 15.64 1.70
C ALA A 22 -14.45 15.19 1.05
N VAL A 23 -13.62 16.11 0.63
CA VAL A 23 -12.33 15.80 0.02
C VAL A 23 -11.42 15.07 1.02
N VAL A 24 -11.45 15.45 2.28
CA VAL A 24 -10.63 14.80 3.31
C VAL A 24 -11.00 13.31 3.45
N ARG A 25 -12.28 13.00 3.38
CA ARG A 25 -12.73 11.61 3.45
C ARG A 25 -12.21 10.79 2.27
N ASP A 26 -12.25 11.34 1.09
CA ASP A 26 -11.75 10.67 -0.11
C ASP A 26 -10.26 10.38 0.01
N GLN A 27 -9.50 11.30 0.59
CA GLN A 27 -8.08 11.11 0.81
C GLN A 27 -7.79 9.93 1.73
N GLN A 28 -8.61 9.69 2.74
CA GLN A 28 -8.41 8.54 3.63
C GLN A 28 -8.59 7.23 2.88
N THR A 29 -9.57 7.14 2.01
CA THR A 29 -9.80 5.96 1.19
C THR A 29 -8.63 5.70 0.25
N VAL A 30 -8.16 6.75 -0.41
CA VAL A 30 -7.01 6.66 -1.31
C VAL A 30 -5.76 6.25 -0.53
N GLY A 31 -5.60 6.74 0.69
CA GLY A 31 -4.46 6.40 1.55
C GLY A 31 -4.35 4.90 1.81
N SER A 32 -5.47 4.20 1.99
CA SER A 32 -5.45 2.76 2.20
C SER A 32 -4.88 2.01 1.00
N HIS A 33 -5.25 2.40 -0.21
CA HIS A 33 -4.69 1.81 -1.43
C HIS A 33 -3.21 2.13 -1.60
N VAL A 34 -2.82 3.33 -1.27
CA VAL A 34 -1.41 3.74 -1.33
C VAL A 34 -0.57 2.93 -0.36
N ASP A 35 -1.10 2.62 0.82
CA ASP A 35 -0.39 1.83 1.82
C ASP A 35 -0.08 0.42 1.32
N ASP A 36 -1.03 -0.25 0.66
CA ASP A 36 -0.79 -1.57 0.08
C ASP A 36 0.25 -1.50 -1.04
N ALA A 37 0.15 -0.50 -1.92
CA ALA A 37 1.11 -0.30 -2.99
C ALA A 37 2.50 0.00 -2.44
N THR A 38 2.58 0.81 -1.41
CA THR A 38 3.84 1.15 -0.75
C THR A 38 4.46 -0.08 -0.11
N THR A 39 3.66 -0.91 0.55
CA THR A 39 4.12 -2.16 1.15
C THR A 39 4.70 -3.09 0.09
N THR A 40 4.01 -3.27 -1.02
CA THR A 40 4.49 -4.07 -2.15
C THR A 40 5.83 -3.56 -2.65
N THR A 41 5.96 -2.26 -2.83
CA THR A 41 7.19 -1.64 -3.32
C THR A 41 8.34 -1.87 -2.33
N GLN A 42 8.08 -1.75 -1.04
CA GLN A 42 9.12 -1.97 -0.02
C GLN A 42 9.57 -3.42 0.02
N VAL A 43 8.66 -4.38 -0.09
CA VAL A 43 9.01 -5.80 -0.12
C VAL A 43 9.89 -6.08 -1.35
N LYS A 44 9.50 -5.59 -2.51
CA LYS A 44 10.28 -5.77 -3.74
C LYS A 44 11.66 -5.15 -3.63
N ALA A 45 11.76 -3.97 -3.04
CA ALA A 45 13.05 -3.29 -2.86
C ALA A 45 13.97 -4.10 -1.96
N ARG A 46 13.45 -4.68 -0.88
CA ARG A 46 14.24 -5.52 0.02
C ARG A 46 14.69 -6.81 -0.65
N PHE A 47 13.84 -7.39 -1.50
CA PHE A 47 14.24 -8.56 -2.28
C PHE A 47 15.38 -8.21 -3.24
N ALA A 48 15.30 -7.07 -3.89
CA ALA A 48 16.34 -6.62 -4.81
C ALA A 48 17.68 -6.40 -4.11
N ASP A 49 17.66 -6.00 -2.85
CA ASP A 49 18.87 -5.77 -2.06
C ASP A 49 19.46 -7.02 -1.45
N ASP A 50 18.73 -8.13 -1.43
CA ASP A 50 19.19 -9.36 -0.81
C ASP A 50 19.77 -10.32 -1.87
N PRO A 51 21.05 -10.63 -1.80
CA PRO A 51 21.67 -11.51 -2.79
C PRO A 51 21.16 -12.95 -2.72
N ASN A 52 20.50 -13.35 -1.64
CA ASN A 52 19.98 -14.70 -1.46
C ASN A 52 18.54 -14.85 -1.96
N VAL A 53 17.97 -13.78 -2.54
CA VAL A 53 16.59 -13.79 -3.04
C VAL A 53 16.57 -13.39 -4.50
N SER A 54 15.92 -14.21 -5.33
CA SER A 54 15.76 -13.94 -6.76
C SER A 54 14.58 -12.99 -6.98
N ALA A 55 14.82 -11.69 -6.82
CA ALA A 55 13.74 -10.69 -6.86
C ALA A 55 12.92 -10.73 -8.14
N MET A 56 13.55 -11.06 -9.28
CA MET A 56 12.85 -11.08 -10.57
C MET A 56 12.00 -12.33 -10.76
N ALA A 57 12.27 -13.39 -10.01
CA ALA A 57 11.52 -14.64 -10.08
C ALA A 57 10.36 -14.70 -9.09
N ILE A 58 10.27 -13.74 -8.18
CA ILE A 58 9.27 -13.71 -7.12
C ILE A 58 8.34 -12.51 -7.33
N GLN A 59 7.04 -12.79 -7.41
CA GLN A 59 6.03 -11.76 -7.51
C GLN A 59 5.46 -11.43 -6.14
N VAL A 60 5.15 -10.16 -5.93
CA VAL A 60 4.64 -9.65 -4.65
C VAL A 60 3.34 -8.91 -4.90
N GLU A 61 2.31 -9.26 -4.16
CA GLU A 61 1.04 -8.53 -4.14
C GLU A 61 0.62 -8.31 -2.70
N THR A 62 0.06 -7.14 -2.42
CA THR A 62 -0.41 -6.80 -1.09
C THR A 62 -1.87 -6.41 -1.15
N LEU A 63 -2.68 -7.03 -0.30
CA LEU A 63 -4.10 -6.71 -0.17
C LEU A 63 -4.45 -6.63 1.31
N LYS A 64 -4.85 -5.44 1.75
CA LYS A 64 -5.26 -5.18 3.14
C LYS A 64 -4.22 -5.66 4.16
N GLY A 65 -2.95 -5.44 3.85
CA GLY A 65 -1.85 -5.80 4.74
C GLY A 65 -1.37 -7.24 4.62
N THR A 66 -2.03 -8.07 3.82
CA THR A 66 -1.58 -9.43 3.54
C THR A 66 -0.72 -9.43 2.29
N VAL A 67 0.53 -9.86 2.43
CA VAL A 67 1.47 -9.97 1.32
C VAL A 67 1.41 -11.37 0.75
N GLN A 68 1.14 -11.48 -0.54
CA GLN A 68 1.19 -12.75 -1.26
C GLN A 68 2.47 -12.83 -2.06
N LEU A 69 3.22 -13.89 -1.84
CA LEU A 69 4.44 -14.18 -2.58
C LEU A 69 4.17 -15.36 -3.52
N SER A 70 4.59 -15.23 -4.77
CA SER A 70 4.44 -16.30 -5.76
C SER A 70 5.63 -16.29 -6.69
N GLY A 71 5.78 -17.36 -7.46
CA GLY A 71 6.90 -17.52 -8.38
C GLY A 71 7.80 -18.66 -7.97
N PHE A 72 9.10 -18.51 -8.18
CA PHE A 72 10.05 -19.60 -8.02
C PHE A 72 11.26 -19.18 -7.20
N ALA A 73 11.71 -20.10 -6.35
CA ALA A 73 12.95 -19.97 -5.60
C ALA A 73 13.85 -21.18 -5.90
N LYS A 74 15.14 -20.99 -5.78
CA LYS A 74 16.12 -22.05 -6.07
C LYS A 74 16.21 -23.08 -4.95
N SER A 75 15.82 -22.69 -3.75
CA SER A 75 15.92 -23.56 -2.57
C SER A 75 14.82 -23.24 -1.57
N ALA A 76 14.59 -24.18 -0.64
CA ALA A 76 13.67 -23.95 0.46
C ALA A 76 14.18 -22.81 1.36
N SER A 77 15.48 -22.64 1.46
CA SER A 77 16.11 -21.58 2.22
C SER A 77 15.78 -20.20 1.62
N GLU A 78 15.85 -20.06 0.30
CA GLU A 78 15.49 -18.83 -0.39
C GLU A 78 14.02 -18.51 -0.16
N ARG A 79 13.14 -19.49 -0.27
CA ARG A 79 11.72 -19.35 -0.02
C ARG A 79 11.43 -18.84 1.40
N ALA A 80 12.12 -19.43 2.38
CA ALA A 80 11.96 -19.02 3.77
C ALA A 80 12.51 -17.60 4.01
N ASN A 81 13.62 -17.26 3.38
CA ASN A 81 14.20 -15.91 3.47
C ASN A 81 13.26 -14.87 2.92
N ALA A 82 12.65 -15.15 1.78
CA ALA A 82 11.69 -14.23 1.17
C ALA A 82 10.51 -13.97 2.11
N GLU A 83 9.99 -15.00 2.74
CA GLU A 83 8.90 -14.85 3.70
C GLU A 83 9.34 -14.00 4.90
N ALA A 84 10.51 -14.25 5.46
CA ALA A 84 11.02 -13.52 6.60
C ALA A 84 11.22 -12.04 6.28
N ILE A 85 11.76 -11.74 5.10
CA ILE A 85 11.94 -10.37 4.64
C ILE A 85 10.60 -9.67 4.54
N ALA A 86 9.62 -10.31 3.94
CA ALA A 86 8.28 -9.72 3.78
C ALA A 86 7.63 -9.46 5.14
N ARG A 87 7.76 -10.36 6.10
CA ARG A 87 7.19 -10.18 7.44
C ARG A 87 7.77 -8.98 8.17
N ASN A 88 9.02 -8.63 7.89
CA ASN A 88 9.70 -7.53 8.56
C ASN A 88 9.40 -6.17 7.96
N VAL A 89 8.67 -6.10 6.86
CA VAL A 89 8.29 -4.84 6.24
C VAL A 89 7.16 -4.21 7.05
N SER A 90 7.28 -2.91 7.31
CA SER A 90 6.28 -2.16 8.05
C SER A 90 4.93 -2.18 7.33
N GLY A 91 3.86 -2.40 8.07
CA GLY A 91 2.51 -2.47 7.50
C GLY A 91 2.05 -3.87 7.10
N VAL A 92 2.94 -4.86 7.12
CA VAL A 92 2.58 -6.24 6.80
C VAL A 92 1.90 -6.90 8.00
N LYS A 93 0.68 -7.36 7.81
CA LYS A 93 -0.08 -8.05 8.84
C LYS A 93 0.12 -9.56 8.77
N SER A 94 0.23 -10.09 7.56
CA SER A 94 0.47 -11.52 7.34
C SER A 94 1.12 -11.73 5.98
N VAL A 95 1.75 -12.89 5.81
CA VAL A 95 2.40 -13.27 4.55
C VAL A 95 1.87 -14.62 4.13
N GLN A 96 1.44 -14.70 2.88
CA GLN A 96 1.04 -15.95 2.25
C GLN A 96 2.12 -16.33 1.25
N ASN A 97 2.86 -17.38 1.55
CA ASN A 97 4.01 -17.80 0.76
C ASN A 97 3.62 -18.95 -0.17
N SER A 98 3.40 -18.61 -1.45
CA SER A 98 3.07 -19.57 -2.50
C SER A 98 4.22 -19.77 -3.48
N ILE A 99 5.45 -19.50 -3.04
CA ILE A 99 6.65 -19.67 -3.87
C ILE A 99 6.92 -21.16 -4.05
N SER A 100 7.16 -21.56 -5.30
CA SER A 100 7.56 -22.94 -5.62
C SER A 100 9.08 -23.04 -5.65
N VAL A 101 9.63 -24.11 -5.07
CA VAL A 101 11.08 -24.36 -5.08
C VAL A 101 11.43 -25.12 -6.35
N ARG A 102 12.34 -24.53 -7.15
CA ARG A 102 12.86 -25.14 -8.39
C ARG A 102 14.37 -24.98 -8.42
N PRO A 103 15.10 -26.01 -8.01
CA PRO A 103 16.55 -25.97 -7.97
C PRO A 103 17.19 -25.83 -9.36
#